data_f08ee3552b1a0074d89ad32bf7c84c54
#
_entry.id   f08ee3552b1a0074d89ad32bf7c84c54
#
_cell.length_a   1.000
_cell.length_b   1.000
_cell.length_c   1.000
_cell.angle_alpha   90.00
_cell.angle_beta   90.00
_cell.angle_gamma   90.00
#
_symmetry.space_group_name_H-M   'P 1'
#
loop_
_entity.id
_entity.type
_entity.pdbx_description
1 polymer ?
#
loop_
_entity_poly.entity_id
_entity_poly.type
_entity_poly.pdbx_seq_one_letter_code
_entity_poly.pdbx_strand_id
1 'polypeptide(L)'
;YLQKKINYKIIPDEILIAPSWNYNQKNFINENLELIIKEILQKGYKVRFRPHPENFVRSKNKIEYICNKFKNELFKLDSSIENKESMEKAKCLITDNSGIAIEYILLFKKPVLYFDDVDKIHNKEFDKYKNLQTMDNIVKDKFGFSFTINEIESLDLIIQKSISEFTNKDNEIKVFTNKNFYNFNQTIKKFEDLTHKYFD
;
A
#
# COMPACT_ATOMS: atom_id res chain seq x y z
N TYR A 1 42.85 0.34 -25.99
CA TYR A 1 42.04 0.59 -24.78
C TYR A 1 40.57 0.28 -25.09
N LEU A 2 40.14 -0.96 -24.76
CA LEU A 2 38.73 -1.38 -24.85
C LEU A 2 37.97 -0.79 -23.66
N GLN A 3 37.16 0.24 -23.91
CA GLN A 3 36.16 0.68 -22.95
C GLN A 3 35.14 -0.46 -22.75
N LYS A 4 35.25 -1.19 -21.63
CA LYS A 4 34.19 -2.07 -21.16
C LYS A 4 32.97 -1.18 -20.89
N LYS A 5 31.97 -1.21 -21.78
CA LYS A 5 30.62 -0.74 -21.45
C LYS A 5 30.13 -1.56 -20.27
N ILE A 6 30.18 -0.98 -19.08
CA ILE A 6 29.54 -1.55 -17.89
C ILE A 6 28.03 -1.35 -18.15
N ASN A 7 27.35 -2.39 -18.59
CA ASN A 7 25.90 -2.43 -18.63
C ASN A 7 25.41 -2.46 -17.18
N TYR A 8 25.15 -1.31 -16.60
CA TYR A 8 24.36 -1.24 -15.38
C TYR A 8 22.96 -1.78 -15.70
N LYS A 9 22.66 -2.97 -15.23
CA LYS A 9 21.30 -3.52 -15.29
C LYS A 9 20.47 -2.62 -14.38
N ILE A 10 19.70 -1.70 -14.96
CA ILE A 10 18.76 -0.88 -14.21
C ILE A 10 17.77 -1.85 -13.58
N ILE A 11 17.77 -1.95 -12.25
CA ILE A 11 16.79 -2.76 -11.53
C ILE A 11 15.50 -1.93 -11.49
N PRO A 12 14.43 -2.40 -12.14
CA PRO A 12 13.17 -1.66 -12.14
C PRO A 12 12.65 -1.43 -10.71
N ASP A 13 12.10 -0.26 -10.47
CA ASP A 13 11.44 0.05 -9.19
C ASP A 13 10.24 -0.89 -8.97
N GLU A 14 10.06 -1.31 -7.73
CA GLU A 14 8.98 -2.23 -7.34
C GLU A 14 7.80 -1.44 -6.77
N ILE A 15 6.61 -1.73 -7.27
CA ILE A 15 5.34 -1.21 -6.78
C ILE A 15 4.63 -2.32 -6.01
N LEU A 16 4.27 -2.04 -4.76
CA LEU A 16 3.47 -2.94 -3.93
C LEU A 16 1.99 -2.67 -4.19
N ILE A 17 1.24 -3.69 -4.56
CA ILE A 17 -0.21 -3.63 -4.69
C ILE A 17 -0.80 -4.49 -3.59
N ALA A 18 -1.45 -3.86 -2.61
CA ALA A 18 -1.99 -4.54 -1.44
C ALA A 18 -3.46 -4.17 -1.22
N PRO A 19 -4.38 -4.81 -1.97
CA PRO A 19 -5.80 -4.56 -1.85
C PRO A 19 -6.34 -5.03 -0.51
N SER A 20 -7.28 -4.28 0.06
CA SER A 20 -8.05 -4.73 1.21
C SER A 20 -9.02 -5.85 0.82
N TRP A 21 -9.69 -6.42 1.80
CA TRP A 21 -10.79 -7.34 1.55
C TRP A 21 -12.15 -6.64 1.71
N ASN A 22 -13.17 -7.14 1.00
CA ASN A 22 -14.51 -6.62 1.08
C ASN A 22 -15.53 -7.78 1.03
N TYR A 23 -16.65 -7.65 1.72
CA TYR A 23 -17.79 -8.59 1.63
C TYR A 23 -18.43 -8.53 0.25
N ASN A 24 -18.43 -7.38 -0.40
CA ASN A 24 -19.03 -7.19 -1.70
C ASN A 24 -18.19 -7.83 -2.79
N GLN A 25 -18.84 -8.44 -3.79
CA GLN A 25 -18.13 -8.95 -4.99
C GLN A 25 -17.52 -7.81 -5.83
N LYS A 26 -18.15 -6.64 -5.82
CA LYS A 26 -17.55 -5.42 -6.37
C LYS A 26 -16.46 -4.93 -5.43
N ASN A 27 -15.23 -5.25 -5.75
CA ASN A 27 -14.07 -4.86 -4.97
C ASN A 27 -12.87 -4.66 -5.90
N PHE A 28 -11.82 -4.04 -5.36
CA PHE A 28 -10.63 -3.69 -6.12
C PHE A 28 -10.02 -4.87 -6.90
N ILE A 29 -9.97 -6.07 -6.30
CA ILE A 29 -9.40 -7.26 -6.95
C ILE A 29 -10.22 -7.68 -8.17
N ASN A 30 -11.54 -7.71 -8.02
CA ASN A 30 -12.41 -8.32 -9.02
C ASN A 30 -12.58 -7.43 -10.27
N GLU A 31 -12.55 -6.12 -10.12
CA GLU A 31 -12.91 -5.21 -11.20
C GLU A 31 -11.71 -4.54 -11.88
N ASN A 32 -10.86 -3.86 -11.13
CA ASN A 32 -9.90 -2.93 -11.73
C ASN A 32 -8.44 -3.35 -11.61
N LEU A 33 -8.12 -4.28 -10.70
CA LEU A 33 -6.74 -4.66 -10.40
C LEU A 33 -5.97 -5.14 -11.63
N GLU A 34 -6.62 -5.86 -12.52
CA GLU A 34 -6.01 -6.39 -13.74
C GLU A 34 -5.48 -5.29 -14.66
N LEU A 35 -6.27 -4.23 -14.83
CA LEU A 35 -5.89 -3.07 -15.66
C LEU A 35 -4.73 -2.31 -15.02
N ILE A 36 -4.77 -2.14 -13.71
CA ILE A 36 -3.72 -1.45 -12.95
C ILE A 36 -2.40 -2.23 -13.04
N ILE A 37 -2.41 -3.55 -12.83
CA ILE A 37 -1.21 -4.39 -12.97
C ILE A 37 -0.66 -4.30 -14.39
N LYS A 38 -1.52 -4.42 -15.39
CA LYS A 38 -1.12 -4.33 -16.80
C LYS A 38 -0.39 -3.01 -17.08
N GLU A 39 -0.97 -1.89 -16.67
CA GLU A 39 -0.40 -0.57 -16.92
C GLU A 39 0.98 -0.41 -16.23
N ILE A 40 1.11 -0.82 -14.98
CA ILE A 40 2.37 -0.74 -14.23
C ILE A 40 3.47 -1.58 -14.89
N LEU A 41 3.14 -2.82 -15.28
CA LEU A 41 4.09 -3.70 -15.98
C LEU A 41 4.49 -3.17 -17.36
N GLN A 42 3.56 -2.56 -18.11
CA GLN A 42 3.86 -1.94 -19.41
C GLN A 42 4.82 -0.76 -19.30
N LYS A 43 4.82 -0.05 -18.17
CA LYS A 43 5.78 1.03 -17.89
C LYS A 43 7.13 0.52 -17.35
N GLY A 44 7.29 -0.80 -17.24
CA GLY A 44 8.55 -1.43 -16.85
C GLY A 44 8.81 -1.52 -15.35
N TYR A 45 7.83 -1.23 -14.51
CA TYR A 45 7.92 -1.45 -13.06
C TYR A 45 7.82 -2.94 -12.73
N LYS A 46 8.37 -3.32 -11.58
CA LYS A 46 8.04 -4.59 -10.93
C LYS A 46 6.76 -4.44 -10.13
N VAL A 47 5.93 -5.47 -10.16
CA VAL A 47 4.72 -5.56 -9.35
C VAL A 47 4.89 -6.64 -8.29
N ARG A 48 4.74 -6.25 -7.04
CA ARG A 48 4.53 -7.17 -5.93
C ARG A 48 3.06 -7.12 -5.54
N PHE A 49 2.34 -8.18 -5.84
CA PHE A 49 0.93 -8.31 -5.51
C PHE A 49 0.74 -9.04 -4.19
N ARG A 50 0.23 -8.34 -3.18
CA ARG A 50 0.01 -8.84 -1.83
C ARG A 50 -1.46 -8.71 -1.43
N PRO A 51 -2.32 -9.67 -1.81
CA PRO A 51 -3.71 -9.67 -1.39
C PRO A 51 -3.82 -9.89 0.12
N HIS A 52 -4.84 -9.30 0.74
CA HIS A 52 -5.19 -9.60 2.12
C HIS A 52 -5.51 -11.12 2.27
N PRO A 53 -5.18 -11.78 3.41
CA PRO A 53 -5.45 -13.21 3.59
C PRO A 53 -6.89 -13.63 3.26
N GLU A 54 -7.89 -12.84 3.63
CA GLU A 54 -9.30 -13.07 3.28
C GLU A 54 -9.56 -13.15 1.77
N ASN A 55 -8.75 -12.48 0.95
CA ASN A 55 -8.92 -12.50 -0.50
C ASN A 55 -8.55 -13.85 -1.11
N PHE A 56 -7.67 -14.63 -0.47
CA PHE A 56 -7.35 -15.99 -0.94
C PHE A 56 -8.55 -16.94 -0.80
N VAL A 57 -9.52 -16.60 0.06
CA VAL A 57 -10.78 -17.33 0.19
C VAL A 57 -11.86 -16.72 -0.72
N ARG A 58 -12.05 -15.40 -0.62
CA ARG A 58 -13.18 -14.70 -1.26
C ARG A 58 -13.00 -14.43 -2.76
N SER A 59 -11.77 -14.21 -3.19
CA SER A 59 -11.42 -13.87 -4.58
C SER A 59 -10.39 -14.84 -5.17
N LYS A 60 -10.36 -16.10 -4.71
CA LYS A 60 -9.36 -17.12 -5.08
C LYS A 60 -9.21 -17.23 -6.59
N ASN A 61 -10.29 -17.46 -7.30
CA ASN A 61 -10.27 -17.67 -8.76
C ASN A 61 -9.70 -16.44 -9.50
N LYS A 62 -10.01 -15.23 -9.03
CA LYS A 62 -9.47 -14.01 -9.65
C LYS A 62 -7.99 -13.83 -9.36
N ILE A 63 -7.53 -14.16 -8.15
CA ILE A 63 -6.09 -14.14 -7.80
C ILE A 63 -5.33 -15.15 -8.68
N GLU A 64 -5.81 -16.39 -8.78
CA GLU A 64 -5.20 -17.41 -9.64
C GLU A 64 -5.16 -16.98 -11.10
N TYR A 65 -6.25 -16.40 -11.62
CA TYR A 65 -6.30 -15.85 -12.97
C TYR A 65 -5.24 -14.75 -13.18
N ILE A 66 -5.15 -13.78 -12.26
CA ILE A 66 -4.16 -12.69 -12.31
C ILE A 66 -2.73 -13.25 -12.30
N CYS A 67 -2.44 -14.19 -11.39
CA CYS A 67 -1.12 -14.81 -11.29
C CYS A 67 -0.73 -15.56 -12.57
N ASN A 68 -1.66 -16.25 -13.19
CA ASN A 68 -1.42 -16.95 -14.43
C ASN A 68 -1.23 -15.98 -15.60
N LYS A 69 -2.05 -14.92 -15.67
CA LYS A 69 -2.01 -13.94 -16.75
C LYS A 69 -0.72 -13.12 -16.77
N PHE A 70 -0.24 -12.72 -15.60
CA PHE A 70 0.96 -11.88 -15.45
C PHE A 70 2.22 -12.65 -15.06
N LYS A 71 2.26 -13.95 -15.31
CA LYS A 71 3.41 -14.79 -15.00
C LYS A 71 4.64 -14.38 -15.82
N ASN A 72 5.45 -13.48 -15.26
CA ASN A 72 6.72 -13.04 -15.81
C ASN A 72 7.70 -12.63 -14.69
N GLU A 73 8.93 -12.24 -15.05
CA GLU A 73 9.97 -11.86 -14.09
C GLU A 73 9.70 -10.54 -13.34
N LEU A 74 8.79 -9.70 -13.85
CA LEU A 74 8.42 -8.43 -13.23
C LEU A 74 7.22 -8.54 -12.28
N PHE A 75 6.51 -9.66 -12.27
CA PHE A 75 5.34 -9.87 -11.41
C PHE A 75 5.59 -10.95 -10.36
N LYS A 76 5.30 -10.64 -9.10
CA LYS A 76 5.42 -11.59 -7.99
C LYS A 76 4.19 -11.54 -7.09
N LEU A 77 3.54 -12.69 -6.87
CA LEU A 77 2.59 -12.85 -5.78
C LEU A 77 3.36 -12.94 -4.45
N ASP A 78 2.92 -12.20 -3.47
CA ASP A 78 3.43 -12.25 -2.09
C ASP A 78 2.33 -12.76 -1.16
N SER A 79 2.49 -14.00 -0.73
CA SER A 79 1.63 -14.69 0.25
C SER A 79 2.34 -14.90 1.59
N SER A 80 3.47 -14.24 1.82
CA SER A 80 4.21 -14.35 3.08
C SER A 80 3.40 -13.82 4.26
N ILE A 81 3.62 -14.40 5.45
CA ILE A 81 2.96 -13.95 6.68
C ILE A 81 3.47 -12.54 7.04
N GLU A 82 4.78 -12.33 6.93
CA GLU A 82 5.41 -11.05 7.22
C GLU A 82 5.33 -10.10 6.03
N ASN A 83 4.96 -8.85 6.29
CA ASN A 83 4.83 -7.80 5.27
C ASN A 83 6.06 -6.89 5.14
N LYS A 84 6.98 -6.95 6.10
CA LYS A 84 8.12 -6.04 6.21
C LYS A 84 8.97 -5.97 4.94
N GLU A 85 9.37 -7.13 4.40
CA GLU A 85 10.21 -7.19 3.19
C GLU A 85 9.54 -6.51 1.98
N SER A 86 8.24 -6.75 1.81
CA SER A 86 7.45 -6.18 0.72
C SER A 86 7.38 -4.66 0.82
N MET A 87 7.15 -4.17 2.03
CA MET A 87 7.06 -2.74 2.32
C MET A 87 8.41 -2.03 2.18
N GLU A 88 9.50 -2.67 2.62
CA GLU A 88 10.85 -2.09 2.51
C GLU A 88 11.31 -1.99 1.06
N LYS A 89 11.04 -2.99 0.23
CA LYS A 89 11.51 -3.03 -1.17
C LYS A 89 10.74 -2.13 -2.10
N ALA A 90 9.43 -2.02 -1.91
CA ALA A 90 8.60 -1.23 -2.79
C ALA A 90 8.86 0.28 -2.63
N LYS A 91 8.77 1.01 -3.73
CA LYS A 91 8.88 2.47 -3.77
C LYS A 91 7.57 3.19 -3.51
N CYS A 92 6.47 2.54 -3.84
CA CYS A 92 5.12 3.06 -3.70
C CYS A 92 4.17 1.90 -3.38
N LEU A 93 3.14 2.17 -2.58
CA LEU A 93 2.03 1.27 -2.33
C LEU A 93 0.81 1.74 -3.10
N ILE A 94 0.14 0.81 -3.79
CA ILE A 94 -1.19 1.02 -4.36
C ILE A 94 -2.18 0.16 -3.58
N THR A 95 -3.23 0.78 -3.07
CA THR A 95 -4.26 0.11 -2.28
C THR A 95 -5.61 0.83 -2.43
N ASP A 96 -6.66 0.21 -1.94
CA ASP A 96 -7.94 0.86 -1.63
C ASP A 96 -7.96 1.33 -0.15
N ASN A 97 -9.07 1.25 0.53
CA ASN A 97 -9.17 1.60 1.95
C ASN A 97 -8.62 0.46 2.85
N SER A 98 -7.31 0.39 3.03
CA SER A 98 -6.62 -0.65 3.81
C SER A 98 -5.73 -0.06 4.90
N GLY A 99 -5.77 -0.64 6.10
CA GLY A 99 -4.93 -0.23 7.23
C GLY A 99 -3.42 -0.31 6.97
N ILE A 100 -2.98 -1.15 6.02
CA ILE A 100 -1.57 -1.23 5.58
C ILE A 100 -1.05 0.12 5.06
N ALA A 101 -1.93 0.99 4.57
CA ALA A 101 -1.56 2.32 4.09
C ALA A 101 -1.01 3.20 5.21
N ILE A 102 -1.62 3.16 6.40
CA ILE A 102 -1.14 3.90 7.57
C ILE A 102 0.25 3.40 7.96
N GLU A 103 0.43 2.09 8.05
CA GLU A 103 1.74 1.50 8.37
C GLU A 103 2.78 1.92 7.34
N TYR A 104 2.45 1.88 6.05
CA TYR A 104 3.37 2.21 4.98
C TYR A 104 3.81 3.68 5.03
N ILE A 105 2.88 4.60 5.27
CA ILE A 105 3.16 6.04 5.40
C ILE A 105 3.98 6.31 6.66
N LEU A 106 3.54 5.83 7.83
CA LEU A 106 4.09 6.26 9.09
C LEU A 106 5.40 5.54 9.45
N LEU A 107 5.55 4.26 9.10
CA LEU A 107 6.73 3.46 9.43
C LEU A 107 7.80 3.51 8.34
N PHE A 108 7.39 3.37 7.08
CA PHE A 108 8.33 3.29 5.95
C PHE A 108 8.54 4.64 5.26
N LYS A 109 7.72 5.65 5.56
CA LYS A 109 7.80 7.00 5.03
C LYS A 109 7.87 7.01 3.51
N LYS A 110 6.94 6.30 2.90
CA LYS A 110 6.83 6.13 1.47
C LYS A 110 5.41 6.45 0.99
N PRO A 111 5.24 6.85 -0.29
CA PRO A 111 3.96 7.28 -0.82
C PRO A 111 2.97 6.14 -0.97
N VAL A 112 1.70 6.46 -0.73
CA VAL A 112 0.56 5.58 -0.98
C VAL A 112 -0.36 6.22 -2.00
N LEU A 113 -0.71 5.46 -3.04
CA LEU A 113 -1.75 5.77 -4.00
C LEU A 113 -3.01 5.00 -3.64
N TYR A 114 -4.08 5.73 -3.37
CA TYR A 114 -5.39 5.16 -3.10
C TYR A 114 -6.22 5.09 -4.37
N PHE A 115 -6.75 3.91 -4.64
CA PHE A 115 -7.72 3.72 -5.72
C PHE A 115 -9.12 4.04 -5.19
N ASP A 116 -9.73 5.11 -5.70
CA ASP A 116 -10.94 5.72 -5.13
C ASP A 116 -12.26 5.26 -5.75
N ASP A 117 -12.24 4.35 -6.74
CA ASP A 117 -13.47 3.84 -7.36
C ASP A 117 -14.16 2.70 -6.56
N VAL A 118 -13.67 2.38 -5.37
CA VAL A 118 -14.20 1.29 -4.54
C VAL A 118 -14.58 1.78 -3.15
N ASP A 119 -15.87 1.74 -2.86
CA ASP A 119 -16.39 2.01 -1.51
C ASP A 119 -16.24 0.78 -0.61
N LYS A 120 -15.67 0.99 0.57
CA LYS A 120 -15.54 -0.01 1.62
C LYS A 120 -16.26 0.43 2.89
N ILE A 121 -17.57 0.18 2.92
CA ILE A 121 -18.39 0.48 4.10
C ILE A 121 -18.89 -0.86 4.65
N HIS A 122 -18.36 -1.29 5.79
CA HIS A 122 -18.76 -2.53 6.48
C HIS A 122 -19.73 -2.26 7.64
N ASN A 123 -19.75 -1.06 8.18
CA ASN A 123 -20.64 -0.70 9.27
C ASN A 123 -22.03 -0.31 8.73
N LYS A 124 -23.05 -1.06 9.08
CA LYS A 124 -24.43 -0.78 8.69
C LYS A 124 -24.96 0.56 9.27
N GLU A 125 -24.34 1.05 10.32
CA GLU A 125 -24.70 2.33 10.96
C GLU A 125 -23.80 3.49 10.51
N PHE A 126 -23.00 3.31 9.44
CA PHE A 126 -22.05 4.30 8.95
C PHE A 126 -22.67 5.69 8.79
N ASP A 127 -23.90 5.77 8.30
CA ASP A 127 -24.59 7.04 8.11
C ASP A 127 -24.77 7.86 9.38
N LYS A 128 -24.83 7.21 10.55
CA LYS A 128 -24.90 7.89 11.86
C LYS A 128 -23.57 8.56 12.22
N TYR A 129 -22.44 8.09 11.65
CA TYR A 129 -21.09 8.48 12.02
C TYR A 129 -20.30 9.11 10.87
N LYS A 130 -20.93 9.35 9.71
CA LYS A 130 -20.27 9.91 8.52
C LYS A 130 -19.59 11.28 8.75
N ASN A 131 -19.97 12.00 9.80
CA ASN A 131 -19.32 13.25 10.19
C ASN A 131 -18.06 13.05 11.04
N LEU A 132 -17.76 11.82 11.49
CA LEU A 132 -16.55 11.49 12.23
C LEU A 132 -15.43 11.18 11.25
N GLN A 133 -14.36 11.96 11.33
CA GLN A 133 -13.18 11.71 10.55
C GLN A 133 -12.36 10.59 11.21
N THR A 134 -12.21 9.47 10.51
CA THR A 134 -11.38 8.35 10.96
C THR A 134 -9.89 8.64 10.79
N MET A 135 -9.03 7.94 11.53
CA MET A 135 -7.58 8.09 11.36
C MET A 135 -7.12 7.74 9.94
N ASP A 136 -7.75 6.73 9.32
CA ASP A 136 -7.47 6.36 7.93
C ASP A 136 -7.73 7.53 6.98
N ASN A 137 -8.87 8.22 7.11
CA ASN A 137 -9.20 9.37 6.29
C ASN A 137 -8.24 10.54 6.54
N ILE A 138 -7.91 10.82 7.81
CA ILE A 138 -6.96 11.89 8.15
C ILE A 138 -5.59 11.63 7.51
N VAL A 139 -5.09 10.39 7.59
CA VAL A 139 -3.80 10.03 7.00
C VAL A 139 -3.86 10.07 5.47
N LYS A 140 -4.95 9.57 4.87
CA LYS A 140 -5.17 9.63 3.43
C LYS A 140 -5.20 11.07 2.92
N ASP A 141 -6.00 11.94 3.53
CA ASP A 141 -6.16 13.34 3.12
C ASP A 141 -4.85 14.13 3.25
N LYS A 142 -4.04 13.79 4.26
CA LYS A 142 -2.81 14.53 4.56
C LYS A 142 -1.59 14.03 3.78
N PHE A 143 -1.46 12.75 3.58
CA PHE A 143 -0.25 12.10 3.07
C PHE A 143 -0.48 11.20 1.87
N GLY A 144 -1.72 10.88 1.53
CA GLY A 144 -2.06 10.00 0.42
C GLY A 144 -2.12 10.75 -0.91
N PHE A 145 -2.07 9.96 -1.97
CA PHE A 145 -2.39 10.38 -3.34
C PHE A 145 -3.54 9.50 -3.80
N SER A 146 -4.46 10.05 -4.56
CA SER A 146 -5.62 9.30 -5.06
C SER A 146 -5.63 9.25 -6.57
N PHE A 147 -6.23 8.19 -7.11
CA PHE A 147 -6.51 8.06 -8.54
C PHE A 147 -7.75 7.19 -8.76
N THR A 148 -8.35 7.36 -9.92
CA THR A 148 -9.52 6.62 -10.41
C THR A 148 -9.18 5.83 -11.66
N ILE A 149 -10.08 4.96 -12.14
CA ILE A 149 -9.86 4.20 -13.37
C ILE A 149 -9.72 5.11 -14.60
N ASN A 150 -10.33 6.28 -14.58
CA ASN A 150 -10.24 7.24 -15.67
C ASN A 150 -8.83 7.83 -15.83
N GLU A 151 -7.99 7.72 -14.81
CA GLU A 151 -6.61 8.22 -14.78
C GLU A 151 -5.58 7.12 -15.02
N ILE A 152 -6.01 5.90 -15.39
CA ILE A 152 -5.15 4.73 -15.53
C ILE A 152 -3.99 4.95 -16.51
N GLU A 153 -4.22 5.64 -17.62
CA GLU A 153 -3.18 5.94 -18.62
C GLU A 153 -2.10 6.89 -18.08
N SER A 154 -2.45 7.69 -17.08
CA SER A 154 -1.57 8.63 -16.40
C SER A 154 -0.94 8.06 -15.13
N LEU A 155 -1.19 6.79 -14.80
CA LEU A 155 -0.76 6.17 -13.53
C LEU A 155 0.75 6.27 -13.30
N ASP A 156 1.56 6.12 -14.36
CA ASP A 156 3.01 6.31 -14.28
C ASP A 156 3.39 7.72 -13.78
N LEU A 157 2.76 8.76 -14.34
CA LEU A 157 3.00 10.14 -13.93
C LEU A 157 2.57 10.37 -12.46
N ILE A 158 1.46 9.76 -12.04
CA ILE A 158 0.97 9.85 -10.66
C ILE A 158 1.96 9.16 -9.71
N ILE A 159 2.47 7.98 -10.06
CA ILE A 159 3.49 7.27 -9.29
C ILE A 159 4.75 8.13 -9.14
N GLN A 160 5.31 8.64 -10.24
CA GLN A 160 6.52 9.46 -10.22
C GLN A 160 6.34 10.73 -9.40
N LYS A 161 5.21 11.42 -9.57
CA LYS A 161 4.84 12.60 -8.80
C LYS A 161 4.76 12.27 -7.31
N SER A 162 4.08 11.20 -6.94
CA SER A 162 3.92 10.79 -5.55
C SER A 162 5.27 10.51 -4.87
N ILE A 163 6.18 9.80 -5.55
CA ILE A 163 7.52 9.51 -5.04
C ILE A 163 8.32 10.80 -4.86
N SER A 164 8.28 11.70 -5.83
CA SER A 164 8.99 12.99 -5.78
C SER A 164 8.48 13.90 -4.65
N GLU A 165 7.17 14.08 -4.53
CA GLU A 165 6.56 14.94 -3.53
C GLU A 165 6.71 14.38 -2.10
N PHE A 166 6.75 13.06 -1.97
CA PHE A 166 6.86 12.41 -0.67
C PHE A 166 8.27 12.50 -0.06
N THR A 167 9.30 12.77 -0.85
CA THR A 167 10.71 12.79 -0.41
C THR A 167 10.96 13.77 0.75
N ASN A 168 10.16 14.83 0.88
CA ASN A 168 10.34 15.87 1.89
C ASN A 168 9.34 15.77 3.07
N LYS A 169 8.55 14.68 3.17
CA LYS A 169 7.48 14.53 4.17
C LYS A 169 7.94 14.00 5.53
N ASP A 170 9.18 13.59 5.68
CA ASP A 170 9.70 12.93 6.89
C ASP A 170 9.41 13.70 8.18
N ASN A 171 9.68 15.01 8.18
CA ASN A 171 9.46 15.83 9.37
C ASN A 171 7.97 16.02 9.67
N GLU A 172 7.15 16.20 8.62
CA GLU A 172 5.70 16.35 8.77
C GLU A 172 5.07 15.07 9.32
N ILE A 173 5.49 13.90 8.82
CA ILE A 173 5.06 12.58 9.31
C ILE A 173 5.46 12.41 10.77
N LYS A 174 6.70 12.75 11.14
CA LYS A 174 7.18 12.65 12.52
C LYS A 174 6.35 13.51 13.49
N VAL A 175 6.08 14.76 13.13
CA VAL A 175 5.25 15.66 13.92
C VAL A 175 3.83 15.12 14.06
N PHE A 176 3.24 14.66 12.97
CA PHE A 176 1.91 14.07 12.96
C PHE A 176 1.84 12.82 13.85
N THR A 177 2.81 11.92 13.71
CA THR A 177 2.88 10.67 14.47
C THR A 177 2.99 10.93 15.97
N ASN A 178 3.89 11.83 16.38
CA ASN A 178 4.06 12.18 17.79
C ASN A 178 2.81 12.81 18.42
N LYS A 179 2.02 13.53 17.61
CA LYS A 179 0.78 14.17 18.07
C LYS A 179 -0.38 13.19 18.21
N ASN A 180 -0.48 12.21 17.33
CA ASN A 180 -1.69 11.38 17.17
C ASN A 180 -1.53 9.95 17.68
N PHE A 181 -0.30 9.47 17.89
CA PHE A 181 -0.04 8.09 18.34
C PHE A 181 0.74 8.09 19.65
N TYR A 182 0.13 7.52 20.68
CA TYR A 182 0.75 7.40 22.00
C TYR A 182 1.86 6.34 21.98
N ASN A 183 3.03 6.69 22.56
CA ASN A 183 4.20 5.79 22.65
C ASN A 183 4.64 5.15 21.32
N PHE A 184 4.49 5.84 20.21
CA PHE A 184 4.96 5.34 18.90
C PHE A 184 6.45 4.96 18.98
N ASN A 185 6.78 3.74 18.53
CA ASN A 185 8.11 3.11 18.66
C ASN A 185 8.62 2.88 20.09
N GLN A 186 7.80 3.11 21.13
CA GLN A 186 8.17 2.90 22.52
C GLN A 186 7.26 1.90 23.24
N THR A 187 6.32 1.28 22.55
CA THR A 187 5.29 0.42 23.14
C THR A 187 5.89 -0.74 23.95
N ILE A 188 6.91 -1.42 23.40
CA ILE A 188 7.57 -2.55 24.05
C ILE A 188 8.22 -2.07 25.35
N LYS A 189 9.04 -1.02 25.29
CA LYS A 189 9.70 -0.46 26.49
C LYS A 189 8.71 -0.05 27.56
N LYS A 190 7.62 0.59 27.16
CA LYS A 190 6.56 1.00 28.12
C LYS A 190 5.82 -0.19 28.71
N PHE A 191 5.64 -1.25 27.94
CA PHE A 191 5.06 -2.49 28.45
C PHE A 191 6.00 -3.16 29.47
N GLU A 192 7.29 -3.25 29.17
CA GLU A 192 8.32 -3.74 30.10
C GLU A 192 8.35 -2.92 31.40
N ASP A 193 8.39 -1.58 31.32
CA ASP A 193 8.35 -0.68 32.47
C ASP A 193 7.09 -0.92 33.33
N LEU A 194 5.95 -1.18 32.70
CA LEU A 194 4.69 -1.47 33.42
C LEU A 194 4.72 -2.85 34.07
N THR A 195 5.21 -3.89 33.38
CA THR A 195 5.29 -5.23 33.96
C THR A 195 6.21 -5.27 35.16
N HIS A 196 7.40 -4.69 35.10
CA HIS A 196 8.29 -4.56 36.27
C HIS A 196 7.65 -3.80 37.44
N LYS A 197 6.86 -2.77 37.16
CA LYS A 197 6.20 -1.99 38.20
C LYS A 197 5.12 -2.77 38.98
N TYR A 198 4.46 -3.74 38.33
CA TYR A 198 3.31 -4.43 38.94
C TYR A 198 3.56 -5.90 39.27
N PHE A 199 4.67 -6.48 38.83
CA PHE A 199 4.97 -7.92 39.02
C PHE A 199 6.32 -8.19 39.70
N ASP A 200 7.17 -7.18 39.90
CA ASP A 200 8.34 -7.15 40.80
C ASP A 200 7.97 -6.46 42.11
#